data_6019dd74bb5b41ab71056860ca8ee064
#
_entry.id   6019dd74bb5b41ab71056860ca8ee064
#
_cell.length_a   1.000
_cell.length_b   1.000
_cell.length_c   1.000
_cell.angle_alpha   90.00
_cell.angle_beta   90.00
_cell.angle_gamma   90.00
#
_symmetry.space_group_name_H-M   'P 1'
#
loop_
_entity.id
_entity.type
_entity.pdbx_description
1 polymer ?
#
loop_
_entity_poly.entity_id
_entity_poly.type
_entity_poly.pdbx_seq_one_letter_code
_entity_poly.pdbx_strand_id
1 'polypeptide(L)'
;MVDLQKASVWKRISALLLDGILLSILTVGFAFLLSLAIGYDAHSARLARYYSDYETEYGITFSISQEEFASLDEAAQQRYEAAYAALAEDAGAAQTFAEVMRLTILIITFGVLLGMLALEFFVPLLLKNGQTLGKKVFGLAVVRRDCVRLAPLLLL
;
A
#
# COMPACT_ATOMS: atom_id res chain seq x y z
N MET A 1 -10.17 4.44 45.58
CA MET A 1 -10.91 4.75 44.34
C MET A 1 -9.90 5.23 43.34
N VAL A 2 -9.76 4.55 42.22
CA VAL A 2 -8.88 5.01 41.16
C VAL A 2 -9.65 6.07 40.40
N ASP A 3 -9.19 7.31 40.45
CA ASP A 3 -9.80 8.43 39.72
C ASP A 3 -9.51 8.25 38.21
N LEU A 4 -10.47 7.66 37.50
CA LEU A 4 -10.37 7.38 36.07
C LEU A 4 -10.69 8.66 35.29
N GLN A 5 -9.68 9.53 35.14
CA GLN A 5 -9.82 10.69 34.25
C GLN A 5 -10.04 10.22 32.80
N LYS A 6 -11.11 10.70 32.20
CA LYS A 6 -11.36 10.48 30.76
C LYS A 6 -10.23 11.11 29.96
N ALA A 7 -9.54 10.28 29.17
CA ALA A 7 -8.48 10.77 28.30
C ALA A 7 -9.00 11.85 27.34
N SER A 8 -8.23 12.93 27.17
CA SER A 8 -8.51 14.02 26.22
C SER A 8 -8.71 13.44 24.81
N VAL A 9 -9.65 14.02 24.08
CA VAL A 9 -9.91 13.68 22.67
C VAL A 9 -8.64 13.80 21.82
N TRP A 10 -7.83 14.82 22.05
CA TRP A 10 -6.56 15.04 21.36
C TRP A 10 -5.58 13.88 21.57
N LYS A 11 -5.46 13.34 22.77
CA LYS A 11 -4.60 12.17 23.02
C LYS A 11 -5.06 10.94 22.23
N ARG A 12 -6.37 10.76 22.06
CA ARG A 12 -6.93 9.65 21.28
C ARG A 12 -6.65 9.81 19.80
N ILE A 13 -6.83 11.01 19.25
CA ILE A 13 -6.53 11.32 17.86
C ILE A 13 -5.03 11.14 17.59
N SER A 14 -4.16 11.66 18.46
CA SER A 14 -2.71 11.49 18.31
C SER A 14 -2.28 10.03 18.37
N ALA A 15 -2.90 9.22 19.23
CA ALA A 15 -2.64 7.77 19.29
C ALA A 15 -3.06 7.07 17.99
N LEU A 16 -4.24 7.41 17.45
CA LEU A 16 -4.73 6.86 16.18
C LEU A 16 -3.83 7.26 15.00
N LEU A 17 -3.40 8.52 14.95
CA LEU A 17 -2.47 8.99 13.91
C LEU A 17 -1.12 8.25 13.98
N LEU A 18 -0.58 8.05 15.18
CA LEU A 18 0.66 7.31 15.37
C LEU A 18 0.49 5.84 14.92
N ASP A 19 -0.61 5.19 15.31
CA ASP A 19 -0.91 3.83 14.89
C ASP A 19 -1.07 3.74 13.36
N GLY A 20 -1.69 4.75 12.72
CA GLY A 20 -1.82 4.85 11.26
C GLY A 20 -0.47 5.00 10.55
N ILE A 21 0.44 5.82 11.09
CA ILE A 21 1.81 5.97 10.55
C ILE A 21 2.58 4.65 10.69
N LEU A 22 2.51 4.00 11.85
CA LEU A 22 3.15 2.70 12.07
C LEU A 22 2.58 1.63 11.14
N LEU A 23 1.25 1.62 10.93
CA LEU A 23 0.61 0.71 9.97
C LEU A 23 1.13 0.93 8.56
N SER A 24 1.26 2.18 8.12
CA SER A 24 1.79 2.51 6.80
C SER A 24 3.22 2.00 6.61
N ILE A 25 4.09 2.20 7.61
CA ILE A 25 5.47 1.72 7.59
C ILE A 25 5.52 0.19 7.50
N LEU A 26 4.73 -0.51 8.31
CA LEU A 26 4.66 -1.97 8.30
C LEU A 26 4.10 -2.50 6.97
N THR A 27 3.06 -1.86 6.45
CA THR A 27 2.46 -2.21 5.15
C THR A 27 3.49 -2.12 4.03
N VAL A 28 4.25 -1.02 3.95
CA VAL A 28 5.31 -0.85 2.95
C VAL A 28 6.41 -1.90 3.13
N GLY A 29 6.82 -2.17 4.37
CA GLY A 29 7.82 -3.19 4.67
C GLY A 29 7.38 -4.59 4.23
N PHE A 30 6.16 -5.00 4.55
CA PHE A 30 5.60 -6.28 4.11
C PHE A 30 5.38 -6.35 2.60
N ALA A 31 4.90 -5.26 1.99
CA ALA A 31 4.75 -5.19 0.53
C ALA A 31 6.09 -5.35 -0.18
N PHE A 32 7.16 -4.74 0.32
CA PHE A 32 8.51 -4.91 -0.20
C PHE A 32 8.99 -6.37 -0.09
N LEU A 33 8.82 -7.01 1.08
CA LEU A 33 9.20 -8.41 1.26
C LEU A 33 8.41 -9.35 0.35
N LEU A 34 7.10 -9.11 0.17
CA LEU A 34 6.26 -9.86 -0.75
C LEU A 34 6.69 -9.66 -2.20
N SER A 35 7.02 -8.42 -2.60
CA SER A 35 7.55 -8.10 -3.93
C SER A 35 8.80 -8.91 -4.25
N LEU A 36 9.74 -8.98 -3.30
CA LEU A 36 10.96 -9.79 -3.45
C LEU A 36 10.64 -11.29 -3.54
N ALA A 37 9.75 -11.79 -2.68
CA ALA A 37 9.40 -13.20 -2.63
C ALA A 37 8.70 -13.70 -3.90
N ILE A 38 7.89 -12.86 -4.53
CA ILE A 38 7.12 -13.17 -5.76
C ILE A 38 7.98 -12.93 -7.02
N GLY A 39 9.07 -12.16 -6.90
CA GLY A 39 9.89 -11.76 -8.06
C GLY A 39 9.21 -10.71 -8.94
N TYR A 40 8.46 -9.78 -8.32
CA TYR A 40 7.70 -8.73 -9.00
C TYR A 40 8.55 -7.92 -9.99
N ASP A 41 9.83 -7.68 -9.67
CA ASP A 41 10.74 -6.91 -10.52
C ASP A 41 10.94 -7.54 -11.91
N ALA A 42 10.94 -8.88 -12.00
CA ALA A 42 11.07 -9.57 -13.28
C ALA A 42 9.82 -9.37 -14.17
N HIS A 43 8.63 -9.37 -13.57
CA HIS A 43 7.36 -9.13 -14.28
C HIS A 43 7.24 -7.67 -14.72
N SER A 44 7.56 -6.72 -13.84
CA SER A 44 7.53 -5.29 -14.17
C SER A 44 8.58 -4.92 -15.22
N ALA A 45 9.77 -5.51 -15.18
CA ALA A 45 10.80 -5.32 -16.19
C ALA A 45 10.39 -5.87 -17.57
N ARG A 46 9.64 -6.99 -17.61
CA ARG A 46 9.07 -7.52 -18.86
C ARG A 46 8.06 -6.54 -19.46
N LEU A 47 7.18 -5.98 -18.63
CA LEU A 47 6.22 -4.97 -19.08
C LEU A 47 6.94 -3.72 -19.59
N ALA A 48 7.96 -3.25 -18.86
CA ALA A 48 8.75 -2.08 -19.28
C ALA A 48 9.45 -2.29 -20.63
N ARG A 49 9.85 -3.53 -20.97
CA ARG A 49 10.41 -3.85 -22.29
C ARG A 49 9.37 -3.67 -23.39
N TYR A 50 8.14 -4.15 -23.22
CA TYR A 50 7.08 -3.90 -24.20
C TYR A 50 6.91 -2.41 -24.48
N TYR A 51 6.81 -1.58 -23.43
CA TYR A 51 6.72 -0.13 -23.60
C TYR A 51 7.93 0.43 -24.34
N SER A 52 9.15 0.05 -23.96
CA SER A 52 10.39 0.51 -24.59
C SER A 52 10.52 0.10 -26.06
N ASP A 53 10.09 -1.12 -26.42
CA ASP A 53 10.13 -1.64 -27.78
C ASP A 53 9.20 -0.82 -28.68
N TYR A 54 7.97 -0.55 -28.24
CA TYR A 54 7.02 0.30 -28.98
C TYR A 54 7.43 1.77 -29.01
N GLU A 55 7.99 2.32 -27.92
CA GLU A 55 8.57 3.66 -27.91
C GLU A 55 9.68 3.81 -28.97
N THR A 56 10.53 2.80 -29.11
CA THR A 56 11.61 2.78 -30.07
C THR A 56 11.09 2.62 -31.51
N GLU A 57 10.13 1.74 -31.73
CA GLU A 57 9.55 1.46 -33.04
C GLU A 57 8.81 2.68 -33.62
N TYR A 58 8.03 3.36 -32.78
CA TYR A 58 7.21 4.51 -33.21
C TYR A 58 7.91 5.86 -33.01
N GLY A 59 9.09 5.90 -32.37
CA GLY A 59 9.83 7.11 -32.07
C GLY A 59 9.09 8.07 -31.16
N ILE A 60 8.43 7.54 -30.14
CA ILE A 60 7.61 8.26 -29.17
C ILE A 60 8.08 7.96 -27.74
N THR A 61 7.49 8.62 -26.75
CA THR A 61 7.59 8.28 -25.32
C THR A 61 6.20 8.24 -24.73
N PHE A 62 5.82 7.11 -24.08
CA PHE A 62 4.49 6.99 -23.46
C PHE A 62 4.33 7.86 -22.22
N SER A 63 5.43 8.19 -21.53
CA SER A 63 5.42 9.00 -20.30
C SER A 63 5.33 10.50 -20.59
N ILE A 64 4.32 10.95 -21.35
CA ILE A 64 4.06 12.37 -21.60
C ILE A 64 2.77 12.80 -20.88
N SER A 65 2.75 14.07 -20.44
CA SER A 65 1.54 14.66 -19.85
C SER A 65 0.50 14.97 -20.92
N GLN A 66 -0.75 15.16 -20.49
CA GLN A 66 -1.82 15.54 -21.40
C GLN A 66 -1.57 16.90 -22.11
N GLU A 67 -0.88 17.81 -21.43
CA GLU A 67 -0.48 19.10 -21.99
C GLU A 67 0.60 18.95 -23.05
N GLU A 68 1.59 18.09 -22.80
CA GLU A 68 2.64 17.76 -23.76
C GLU A 68 2.05 17.08 -25.00
N PHE A 69 1.15 16.11 -24.83
CA PHE A 69 0.46 15.47 -25.96
C PHE A 69 -0.32 16.47 -26.81
N ALA A 70 -1.05 17.41 -26.18
CA ALA A 70 -1.80 18.44 -26.89
C ALA A 70 -0.91 19.44 -27.63
N SER A 71 0.35 19.57 -27.24
CA SER A 71 1.33 20.45 -27.89
C SER A 71 2.08 19.81 -29.08
N LEU A 72 1.92 18.50 -29.29
CA LEU A 72 2.52 17.79 -30.39
C LEU A 72 1.89 18.20 -31.73
N ASP A 73 2.65 18.11 -32.81
CA ASP A 73 2.09 18.24 -34.13
C ASP A 73 1.18 17.06 -34.49
N GLU A 74 0.31 17.23 -35.47
CA GLU A 74 -0.68 16.24 -35.85
C GLU A 74 -0.05 14.88 -36.24
N ALA A 75 1.11 14.91 -36.89
CA ALA A 75 1.84 13.72 -37.30
C ALA A 75 2.41 12.95 -36.07
N ALA A 76 2.87 13.67 -35.04
CA ALA A 76 3.34 13.07 -33.79
C ALA A 76 2.17 12.50 -32.96
N GLN A 77 1.04 13.19 -32.91
CA GLN A 77 -0.17 12.67 -32.26
C GLN A 77 -0.66 11.39 -32.91
N GLN A 78 -0.72 11.34 -34.25
CA GLN A 78 -1.09 10.13 -34.99
C GLN A 78 -0.14 8.96 -34.72
N ARG A 79 1.18 9.19 -34.66
CA ARG A 79 2.16 8.15 -34.29
C ARG A 79 1.94 7.64 -32.87
N TYR A 80 1.66 8.54 -31.94
CA TYR A 80 1.38 8.19 -30.55
C TYR A 80 0.12 7.31 -30.43
N GLU A 81 -0.97 7.72 -31.12
CA GLU A 81 -2.22 6.95 -31.12
C GLU A 81 -2.04 5.58 -31.80
N ALA A 82 -1.29 5.50 -32.89
CA ALA A 82 -0.97 4.25 -33.56
C ALA A 82 -0.14 3.30 -32.68
N ALA A 83 0.86 3.83 -31.97
CA ALA A 83 1.66 3.06 -31.02
C ALA A 83 0.83 2.53 -29.85
N TYR A 84 -0.06 3.37 -29.32
CA TYR A 84 -0.95 2.97 -28.24
C TYR A 84 -1.94 1.90 -28.66
N ALA A 85 -2.51 2.02 -29.86
CA ALA A 85 -3.40 1.02 -30.44
C ALA A 85 -2.68 -0.31 -30.67
N ALA A 86 -1.48 -0.27 -31.27
CA ALA A 86 -0.67 -1.45 -31.51
C ALA A 86 -0.27 -2.17 -30.20
N LEU A 87 0.15 -1.42 -29.18
CA LEU A 87 0.47 -1.96 -27.86
C LEU A 87 -0.77 -2.59 -27.20
N ALA A 88 -1.95 -1.99 -27.34
CA ALA A 88 -3.20 -2.49 -26.77
C ALA A 88 -3.70 -3.76 -27.47
N GLU A 89 -3.40 -3.94 -28.77
CA GLU A 89 -3.74 -5.14 -29.54
C GLU A 89 -2.72 -6.27 -29.33
N ASP A 90 -1.52 -5.98 -28.82
CA ASP A 90 -0.52 -7.01 -28.51
C ASP A 90 -0.98 -7.87 -27.31
N ALA A 91 -1.33 -9.11 -27.63
CA ALA A 91 -1.80 -10.08 -26.62
C ALA A 91 -0.73 -10.37 -25.53
N GLY A 92 0.58 -10.32 -25.87
CA GLY A 92 1.67 -10.53 -24.91
C GLY A 92 1.81 -9.36 -23.97
N ALA A 93 1.74 -8.13 -24.47
CA ALA A 93 1.74 -6.91 -23.68
C ALA A 93 0.52 -6.85 -22.74
N ALA A 94 -0.67 -7.10 -23.27
CA ALA A 94 -1.93 -7.10 -22.50
C ALA A 94 -1.91 -8.15 -21.38
N GLN A 95 -1.45 -9.37 -21.67
CA GLN A 95 -1.32 -10.43 -20.67
C GLN A 95 -0.30 -10.05 -19.57
N THR A 96 0.87 -9.53 -19.97
CA THR A 96 1.91 -9.09 -19.02
C THR A 96 1.42 -7.94 -18.14
N PHE A 97 0.69 -6.99 -18.71
CA PHE A 97 0.06 -5.90 -17.97
C PHE A 97 -0.94 -6.42 -16.93
N ALA A 98 -1.84 -7.33 -17.35
CA ALA A 98 -2.81 -7.94 -16.44
C ALA A 98 -2.13 -8.73 -15.30
N GLU A 99 -1.03 -9.42 -15.58
CA GLU A 99 -0.24 -10.15 -14.59
C GLU A 99 0.39 -9.19 -13.57
N VAL A 100 1.06 -8.12 -14.04
CA VAL A 100 1.66 -7.09 -13.17
C VAL A 100 0.60 -6.42 -12.31
N MET A 101 -0.56 -6.05 -12.87
CA MET A 101 -1.66 -5.47 -12.13
C MET A 101 -2.19 -6.40 -11.05
N ARG A 102 -2.38 -7.70 -11.37
CA ARG A 102 -2.82 -8.70 -10.40
C ARG A 102 -1.82 -8.88 -9.27
N LEU A 103 -0.52 -8.95 -9.57
CA LEU A 103 0.54 -9.04 -8.57
C LEU A 103 0.59 -7.79 -7.69
N THR A 104 0.45 -6.60 -8.27
CA THR A 104 0.40 -5.33 -7.53
C THR A 104 -0.75 -5.31 -6.51
N ILE A 105 -1.96 -5.67 -6.94
CA ILE A 105 -3.13 -5.73 -6.06
C ILE A 105 -2.89 -6.76 -4.94
N LEU A 106 -2.34 -7.92 -5.26
CA LEU A 106 -2.03 -8.97 -4.30
C LEU A 106 -1.02 -8.48 -3.26
N ILE A 107 0.09 -7.89 -3.69
CA ILE A 107 1.14 -7.35 -2.81
C ILE A 107 0.57 -6.28 -1.86
N ILE A 108 -0.21 -5.33 -2.38
CA ILE A 108 -0.82 -4.28 -1.58
C ILE A 108 -1.80 -4.89 -0.56
N THR A 109 -2.69 -5.77 -1.01
CA THR A 109 -3.72 -6.37 -0.15
C THR A 109 -3.10 -7.19 0.98
N PHE A 110 -2.14 -8.06 0.66
CA PHE A 110 -1.46 -8.86 1.69
C PHE A 110 -0.52 -8.00 2.55
N GLY A 111 0.11 -6.97 2.00
CA GLY A 111 0.92 -6.02 2.76
C GLY A 111 0.11 -5.31 3.84
N VAL A 112 -1.08 -4.80 3.49
CA VAL A 112 -2.03 -4.19 4.44
C VAL A 112 -2.49 -5.21 5.47
N LEU A 113 -2.90 -6.41 5.04
CA LEU A 113 -3.38 -7.46 5.94
C LEU A 113 -2.31 -7.85 6.97
N LEU A 114 -1.08 -8.08 6.52
CA LEU A 114 0.03 -8.44 7.42
C LEU A 114 0.40 -7.28 8.35
N GLY A 115 0.37 -6.04 7.85
CA GLY A 115 0.57 -4.84 8.66
C GLY A 115 -0.48 -4.70 9.77
N MET A 116 -1.75 -4.91 9.45
CA MET A 116 -2.84 -4.91 10.43
C MET A 116 -2.69 -6.04 11.46
N LEU A 117 -2.41 -7.26 11.01
CA LEU A 117 -2.16 -8.39 11.91
C LEU A 117 -0.97 -8.11 12.85
N ALA A 118 0.12 -7.54 12.33
CA ALA A 118 1.27 -7.21 13.14
C ALA A 118 0.93 -6.15 14.20
N LEU A 119 0.27 -5.06 13.82
CA LEU A 119 0.02 -3.93 14.71
C LEU A 119 -1.15 -4.16 15.67
N GLU A 120 -2.25 -4.73 15.19
CA GLU A 120 -3.49 -4.82 15.96
C GLU A 120 -3.64 -6.14 16.72
N PHE A 121 -2.92 -7.19 16.30
CA PHE A 121 -2.98 -8.49 16.92
C PHE A 121 -1.70 -8.82 17.69
N PHE A 122 -0.55 -8.86 17.02
CA PHE A 122 0.71 -9.29 17.65
C PHE A 122 1.23 -8.28 18.67
N VAL A 123 1.15 -6.98 18.40
CA VAL A 123 1.64 -5.94 19.31
C VAL A 123 0.84 -5.93 20.63
N PRO A 124 -0.50 -5.90 20.66
CA PRO A 124 -1.27 -5.99 21.89
C PRO A 124 -1.05 -7.28 22.69
N LEU A 125 -0.83 -8.40 22.00
CA LEU A 125 -0.50 -9.68 22.61
C LEU A 125 0.86 -9.63 23.33
N LEU A 126 1.89 -9.10 22.68
CA LEU A 126 3.23 -8.93 23.25
C LEU A 126 3.24 -7.95 24.43
N LEU A 127 2.44 -6.89 24.37
CA LEU A 127 2.32 -5.89 25.43
C LEU A 127 1.50 -6.38 26.64
N LYS A 128 0.83 -7.53 26.53
CA LYS A 128 0.04 -8.19 27.61
C LYS A 128 -1.04 -7.31 28.26
N ASN A 129 -1.42 -6.21 27.65
CA ASN A 129 -2.41 -5.26 28.19
C ASN A 129 -3.43 -4.76 27.14
N GLY A 130 -3.47 -5.38 25.97
CA GLY A 130 -4.43 -5.05 24.91
C GLY A 130 -4.32 -3.62 24.37
N GLN A 131 -3.15 -3.00 24.51
CA GLN A 131 -2.91 -1.64 24.02
C GLN A 131 -2.16 -1.69 22.69
N THR A 132 -2.57 -0.84 21.73
CA THR A 132 -1.75 -0.53 20.56
C THR A 132 -0.55 0.32 20.98
N LEU A 133 0.46 0.41 20.11
CA LEU A 133 1.65 1.23 20.38
C LEU A 133 1.28 2.71 20.57
N GLY A 134 0.38 3.25 19.76
CA GLY A 134 -0.07 4.63 19.91
C GLY A 134 -0.75 4.87 21.26
N LYS A 135 -1.64 3.98 21.69
CA LYS A 135 -2.27 4.08 23.01
C LYS A 135 -1.25 4.01 24.14
N LYS A 136 -0.23 3.16 24.02
CA LYS A 136 0.83 3.02 25.04
C LYS A 136 1.67 4.29 25.14
N VAL A 137 2.09 4.88 23.98
CA VAL A 137 2.90 6.10 23.95
C VAL A 137 2.17 7.29 24.59
N PHE A 138 0.85 7.42 24.33
CA PHE A 138 0.04 8.50 24.90
C PHE A 138 -0.55 8.20 26.27
N GLY A 139 -0.15 7.08 26.92
CA GLY A 139 -0.60 6.70 28.25
C GLY A 139 -2.09 6.39 28.33
N LEU A 140 -2.70 5.91 27.24
CA LEU A 140 -4.11 5.54 27.17
C LEU A 140 -4.28 4.08 27.62
N ALA A 141 -4.98 3.83 28.74
CA ALA A 141 -5.28 2.49 29.18
C ALA A 141 -6.66 2.04 28.68
N VAL A 142 -6.76 0.76 28.26
CA VAL A 142 -8.03 0.11 28.02
C VAL A 142 -8.48 -0.55 29.34
N VAL A 143 -9.59 -0.07 29.88
CA VAL A 143 -10.15 -0.61 31.13
C VAL A 143 -11.58 -1.08 30.87
N ARG A 144 -11.95 -2.18 31.51
CA ARG A 144 -13.32 -2.67 31.52
C ARG A 144 -14.21 -1.71 32.30
N ARG A 145 -15.51 -1.72 32.04
CA ARG A 145 -16.51 -0.88 32.74
C ARG A 145 -16.45 -1.04 34.26
N ASP A 146 -15.99 -2.20 34.74
CA ASP A 146 -15.81 -2.56 36.16
C ASP A 146 -14.43 -2.14 36.71
N CYS A 147 -13.68 -1.26 36.01
CA CYS A 147 -12.34 -0.79 36.41
C CYS A 147 -11.26 -1.89 36.51
N VAL A 148 -11.49 -3.07 35.95
CA VAL A 148 -10.54 -4.18 35.93
C VAL A 148 -9.74 -4.14 34.62
N ARG A 149 -8.40 -4.30 34.67
CA ARG A 149 -7.58 -4.44 33.45
C ARG A 149 -7.96 -5.71 32.70
N LEU A 150 -8.18 -5.59 31.41
CA LEU A 150 -8.50 -6.72 30.56
C LEU A 150 -7.29 -7.64 30.38
N ALA A 151 -7.50 -8.95 30.52
CA ALA A 151 -6.50 -9.92 30.12
C ALA A 151 -6.38 -9.92 28.57
N PRO A 152 -5.18 -10.07 28.00
CA PRO A 152 -4.98 -9.96 26.54
C PRO A 152 -5.80 -10.95 25.72
N LEU A 153 -6.15 -12.11 26.30
CA LEU A 153 -6.95 -13.15 25.65
C LEU A 153 -8.44 -12.79 25.48
N LEU A 154 -8.95 -11.80 26.20
CA LEU A 154 -10.38 -11.37 26.18
C LEU A 154 -10.61 -10.22 25.18
N LEU A 155 -9.56 -9.76 24.50
CA LEU A 155 -9.59 -8.67 23.52
C LEU A 155 -9.55 -9.18 22.06
N LEU A 156 -9.48 -10.49 21.90
CA LEU A 156 -9.62 -11.23 20.66
C LEU A 156 -11.04 -11.74 20.47
#